data_6b187d05833ff41992bc26098f5346a4
#
_entry.id   6b187d05833ff41992bc26098f5346a4
#
_cell.length_a   1.000
_cell.length_b   1.000
_cell.length_c   1.000
_cell.angle_alpha   90.00
_cell.angle_beta   90.00
_cell.angle_gamma   90.00
#
_symmetry.space_group_name_H-M   'P 1'
#
loop_
_entity.id
_entity.type
_entity.pdbx_description
1 polymer ?
#
loop_
_entity_poly.entity_id
_entity_poly.type
_entity_poly.pdbx_seq_one_letter_code
_entity_poly.pdbx_strand_id
1 'polypeptide(L)'
;MKNQLNFFLKYNYWFLFVLLEIISFALLFRFNSYQGSAFFTSANFVSGAMYDAANNVTGYFHLKTINDELVQKNVELELQLESIRKALIEATEDSSGVEQLKQEALAGYDIFKASVINNSVTHADNYITLDKGEADGIRSEMGVVNGSGVVGIVYLTSPHYSIVIPVLNSKSSISCKIKRSDYFGFLKWDGGSSEFAFIKDMPRHSLFSLGDTIVTSGHSAVFPSGIPVGTVDDIADSHDGLSYLLRVKLFTDFARLNDVRVIAQKGQEEQLELEKQVKTTK
;
A
#
# COMPACT_ATOMS: atom_id res chain seq x y z
N MET A 1 -24.19 61.24 5.02
CA MET A 1 -24.67 60.80 6.36
C MET A 1 -26.18 60.89 6.53
N LYS A 2 -26.89 61.98 6.17
CA LYS A 2 -28.36 62.07 6.32
C LYS A 2 -29.17 60.98 5.57
N ASN A 3 -28.77 60.56 4.39
CA ASN A 3 -29.48 59.51 3.62
C ASN A 3 -29.37 58.12 4.19
N GLN A 4 -28.30 57.78 4.91
CA GLN A 4 -28.15 56.52 5.58
C GLN A 4 -29.02 56.43 6.85
N LEU A 5 -29.08 57.54 7.60
CA LEU A 5 -29.95 57.63 8.78
C LEU A 5 -31.45 57.51 8.41
N ASN A 6 -31.85 58.16 7.31
CA ASN A 6 -33.22 58.03 6.81
C ASN A 6 -33.59 56.63 6.33
N PHE A 7 -32.64 55.87 5.76
CA PHE A 7 -32.84 54.50 5.41
C PHE A 7 -33.11 53.61 6.63
N PHE A 8 -32.30 53.75 7.71
CA PHE A 8 -32.50 53.05 8.94
C PHE A 8 -33.82 53.38 9.63
N LEU A 9 -34.23 54.64 9.62
CA LEU A 9 -35.50 55.09 10.17
C LEU A 9 -36.70 54.59 9.36
N LYS A 10 -36.60 54.53 8.04
CA LYS A 10 -37.67 54.06 7.16
C LYS A 10 -37.88 52.54 7.23
N TYR A 11 -36.82 51.78 7.48
CA TYR A 11 -36.86 50.32 7.55
C TYR A 11 -36.66 49.75 8.98
N ASN A 12 -36.92 50.55 9.97
CA ASN A 12 -36.74 50.22 11.40
C ASN A 12 -37.42 48.90 11.78
N TYR A 13 -38.63 48.63 11.30
CA TYR A 13 -39.37 47.40 11.58
C TYR A 13 -38.68 46.14 11.01
N TRP A 14 -38.01 46.30 9.84
CA TRP A 14 -37.29 45.20 9.23
C TRP A 14 -36.02 44.86 10.02
N PHE A 15 -35.30 45.88 10.48
CA PHE A 15 -34.10 45.66 11.29
C PHE A 15 -34.47 45.09 12.65
N LEU A 16 -35.57 45.52 13.27
CA LEU A 16 -36.06 44.96 14.51
C LEU A 16 -36.51 43.53 14.34
N PHE A 17 -37.17 43.18 13.24
CA PHE A 17 -37.56 41.82 12.91
C PHE A 17 -36.33 40.90 12.78
N VAL A 18 -35.35 41.27 11.97
CA VAL A 18 -34.11 40.51 11.78
C VAL A 18 -33.36 40.34 13.12
N LEU A 19 -33.29 41.39 13.93
CA LEU A 19 -32.65 41.30 15.24
C LEU A 19 -33.37 40.29 16.15
N LEU A 20 -34.70 40.33 16.21
CA LEU A 20 -35.49 39.39 17.01
C LEU A 20 -35.35 37.97 16.50
N GLU A 21 -35.29 37.78 15.19
CA GLU A 21 -35.11 36.48 14.59
C GLU A 21 -33.73 35.87 14.92
N ILE A 22 -32.64 36.68 14.86
CA ILE A 22 -31.30 36.29 15.29
C ILE A 22 -31.29 35.89 16.79
N ILE A 23 -31.93 36.68 17.64
CA ILE A 23 -32.04 36.37 19.08
C ILE A 23 -32.84 35.08 19.30
N SER A 24 -33.95 34.91 18.59
CA SER A 24 -34.79 33.69 18.65
C SER A 24 -33.99 32.46 18.25
N PHE A 25 -33.24 32.50 17.13
CA PHE A 25 -32.37 31.43 16.72
C PHE A 25 -31.26 31.14 17.76
N ALA A 26 -30.62 32.18 18.28
CA ALA A 26 -29.58 32.02 19.30
C ALA A 26 -30.11 31.35 20.57
N LEU A 27 -31.31 31.73 21.03
CA LEU A 27 -31.99 31.12 22.18
C LEU A 27 -32.39 29.67 21.89
N LEU A 28 -32.91 29.40 20.69
CA LEU A 28 -33.30 28.04 20.26
C LEU A 28 -32.12 27.07 20.25
N PHE A 29 -30.99 27.50 19.71
CA PHE A 29 -29.76 26.66 19.69
C PHE A 29 -29.12 26.54 21.09
N ARG A 30 -29.20 27.57 21.93
CA ARG A 30 -28.58 27.56 23.26
C ARG A 30 -29.36 26.72 24.29
N PHE A 31 -30.70 26.71 24.23
CA PHE A 31 -31.57 26.08 25.21
C PHE A 31 -32.18 24.75 24.75
N ASN A 32 -32.10 24.40 23.49
CA ASN A 32 -32.65 23.15 22.94
C ASN A 32 -31.56 22.25 22.39
N SER A 33 -31.05 21.34 23.21
CA SER A 33 -30.00 20.39 22.85
C SER A 33 -30.41 19.45 21.71
N TYR A 34 -31.71 19.16 21.53
CA TYR A 34 -32.22 18.32 20.45
C TYR A 34 -32.09 19.01 19.09
N GLN A 35 -32.45 20.29 18.98
CA GLN A 35 -32.36 21.06 17.75
C GLN A 35 -30.88 21.29 17.34
N GLY A 36 -30.01 21.56 18.35
CA GLY A 36 -28.56 21.64 18.10
C GLY A 36 -27.99 20.35 17.57
N SER A 37 -28.35 19.21 18.13
CA SER A 37 -27.88 17.90 17.67
C SER A 37 -28.38 17.57 16.25
N ALA A 38 -29.64 17.81 15.95
CA ALA A 38 -30.22 17.61 14.62
C ALA A 38 -29.56 18.47 13.54
N PHE A 39 -29.24 19.73 13.88
CA PHE A 39 -28.54 20.63 12.96
C PHE A 39 -27.10 20.15 12.67
N PHE A 40 -26.33 19.77 13.72
CA PHE A 40 -24.98 19.24 13.56
C PHE A 40 -24.97 17.92 12.78
N THR A 41 -25.94 17.04 13.00
CA THR A 41 -26.07 15.79 12.25
C THR A 41 -26.38 16.06 10.78
N SER A 42 -27.27 17.01 10.49
CA SER A 42 -27.59 17.40 9.11
C SER A 42 -26.44 18.11 8.42
N ALA A 43 -25.70 18.97 9.12
CA ALA A 43 -24.51 19.64 8.61
C ALA A 43 -23.39 18.63 8.28
N ASN A 44 -23.18 17.64 9.16
CA ASN A 44 -22.23 16.56 8.93
C ASN A 44 -22.63 15.67 7.76
N PHE A 45 -23.91 15.38 7.59
CA PHE A 45 -24.43 14.62 6.42
C PHE A 45 -24.18 15.36 5.11
N VAL A 46 -24.46 16.67 5.04
CA VAL A 46 -24.21 17.48 3.84
C VAL A 46 -22.71 17.59 3.57
N SER A 47 -21.89 17.81 4.60
CA SER A 47 -20.43 17.83 4.45
C SER A 47 -19.89 16.48 3.99
N GLY A 48 -20.37 15.37 4.55
CA GLY A 48 -20.03 14.02 4.12
C GLY A 48 -20.35 13.77 2.65
N ALA A 49 -21.56 14.13 2.21
CA ALA A 49 -21.97 13.99 0.82
C ALA A 49 -21.14 14.86 -0.14
N MET A 50 -20.74 16.05 0.28
CA MET A 50 -19.83 16.91 -0.50
C MET A 50 -18.40 16.31 -0.60
N TYR A 51 -17.89 15.75 0.49
CA TYR A 51 -16.59 15.05 0.49
C TYR A 51 -16.63 13.79 -0.39
N ASP A 52 -17.71 13.01 -0.32
CA ASP A 52 -17.89 11.83 -1.19
C ASP A 52 -17.97 12.20 -2.66
N ALA A 53 -18.70 13.28 -3.00
CA ALA A 53 -18.77 13.79 -4.36
C ALA A 53 -17.40 14.31 -4.85
N ALA A 54 -16.68 15.05 -4.02
CA ALA A 54 -15.34 15.54 -4.33
C ALA A 54 -14.35 14.39 -4.50
N ASN A 55 -14.39 13.39 -3.63
CA ASN A 55 -13.54 12.19 -3.72
C ASN A 55 -13.83 11.37 -4.97
N ASN A 56 -15.08 11.23 -5.38
CA ASN A 56 -15.44 10.54 -6.62
C ASN A 56 -14.90 11.26 -7.85
N VAL A 57 -14.95 12.60 -7.88
CA VAL A 57 -14.39 13.40 -8.99
C VAL A 57 -12.87 13.34 -9.00
N THR A 58 -12.22 13.57 -7.87
CA THR A 58 -10.75 13.47 -7.78
C THR A 58 -10.26 12.05 -8.02
N GLY A 59 -11.01 11.04 -7.57
CA GLY A 59 -10.73 9.62 -7.85
C GLY A 59 -10.72 9.32 -9.35
N TYR A 60 -11.68 9.87 -10.11
CA TYR A 60 -11.73 9.66 -11.56
C TYR A 60 -10.50 10.27 -12.29
N PHE A 61 -10.09 11.48 -11.92
CA PHE A 61 -8.86 12.06 -12.48
C PHE A 61 -7.61 11.29 -12.07
N HIS A 62 -7.57 10.79 -10.84
CA HIS A 62 -6.47 9.96 -10.38
C HIS A 62 -6.41 8.60 -11.10
N LEU A 63 -7.56 7.98 -11.39
CA LEU A 63 -7.63 6.76 -12.22
C LEU A 63 -7.07 6.99 -13.63
N LYS A 64 -7.35 8.14 -14.24
CA LYS A 64 -6.79 8.46 -15.56
C LYS A 64 -5.28 8.56 -15.50
N THR A 65 -4.74 9.28 -14.52
CA THR A 65 -3.29 9.41 -14.34
C THR A 65 -2.62 8.04 -14.10
N ILE A 66 -3.21 7.21 -13.22
CA ILE A 66 -2.73 5.84 -12.96
C ILE A 66 -2.79 4.99 -14.24
N ASN A 67 -3.86 5.12 -15.03
CA ASN A 67 -3.98 4.37 -16.27
C ASN A 67 -2.93 4.79 -17.29
N ASP A 68 -2.68 6.09 -17.44
CA ASP A 68 -1.64 6.63 -18.33
C ASP A 68 -0.24 6.17 -17.86
N GLU A 69 0.04 6.21 -16.55
CA GLU A 69 1.28 5.68 -15.97
C GLU A 69 1.43 4.16 -16.17
N LEU A 70 0.35 3.40 -16.01
CA LEU A 70 0.35 1.95 -16.26
C LEU A 70 0.58 1.61 -17.72
N VAL A 71 -0.05 2.35 -18.64
CA VAL A 71 0.18 2.20 -20.10
C VAL A 71 1.63 2.49 -20.43
N GLN A 72 2.17 3.61 -19.91
CA GLN A 72 3.57 3.97 -20.14
C GLN A 72 4.53 2.91 -19.58
N LYS A 73 4.27 2.42 -18.35
CA LYS A 73 5.08 1.37 -17.72
C LYS A 73 4.98 0.03 -18.46
N ASN A 74 3.80 -0.32 -18.99
CA ASN A 74 3.65 -1.50 -19.83
C ASN A 74 4.46 -1.40 -21.12
N VAL A 75 4.42 -0.25 -21.81
CA VAL A 75 5.22 -0.01 -23.01
C VAL A 75 6.73 -0.09 -22.70
N GLU A 76 7.15 0.52 -21.58
CA GLU A 76 8.55 0.44 -21.14
C GLU A 76 8.99 -1.00 -20.84
N LEU A 77 8.16 -1.78 -20.15
CA LEU A 77 8.44 -3.20 -19.87
C LEU A 77 8.47 -4.04 -21.15
N GLU A 78 7.57 -3.78 -22.10
CA GLU A 78 7.58 -4.45 -23.41
C GLU A 78 8.86 -4.15 -24.18
N LEU A 79 9.33 -2.89 -24.20
CA LEU A 79 10.59 -2.52 -24.83
C LEU A 79 11.80 -3.16 -24.14
N GLN A 80 11.79 -3.24 -22.81
CA GLN A 80 12.84 -3.93 -22.03
C GLN A 80 12.84 -5.44 -22.33
N LEU A 81 11.67 -6.08 -22.37
CA LEU A 81 11.54 -7.49 -22.73
C LEU A 81 12.05 -7.74 -24.15
N GLU A 82 11.68 -6.89 -25.12
CA GLU A 82 12.13 -7.03 -26.50
C GLU A 82 13.65 -6.83 -26.63
N SER A 83 14.24 -5.91 -25.86
CA SER A 83 15.69 -5.72 -25.84
C SER A 83 16.43 -6.93 -25.26
N ILE A 84 15.92 -7.51 -24.16
CA ILE A 84 16.46 -8.73 -23.55
C ILE A 84 16.31 -9.91 -24.49
N ARG A 85 15.14 -10.04 -25.14
CA ARG A 85 14.87 -11.08 -26.12
C ARG A 85 15.88 -11.03 -27.30
N LYS A 86 16.11 -9.82 -27.85
CA LYS A 86 17.12 -9.65 -28.91
C LYS A 86 18.51 -10.05 -28.45
N ALA A 87 18.93 -9.57 -27.27
CA ALA A 87 20.23 -9.91 -26.72
C ALA A 87 20.37 -11.42 -26.46
N LEU A 88 19.29 -12.10 -26.04
CA LEU A 88 19.30 -13.53 -25.79
C LEU A 88 19.35 -14.35 -27.11
N ILE A 89 18.59 -13.93 -28.13
CA ILE A 89 18.62 -14.54 -29.48
C ILE A 89 20.02 -14.38 -30.11
N GLU A 90 20.63 -13.18 -29.99
CA GLU A 90 21.99 -12.93 -30.46
C GLU A 90 23.04 -13.78 -29.71
N ALA A 91 22.81 -14.07 -28.42
CA ALA A 91 23.73 -14.88 -27.63
C ALA A 91 23.58 -16.40 -27.82
N THR A 92 22.37 -16.87 -28.17
CA THR A 92 22.06 -18.32 -28.21
C THR A 92 21.74 -18.87 -29.61
N GLU A 93 21.57 -18.02 -30.61
CA GLU A 93 21.10 -18.38 -31.97
C GLU A 93 19.77 -19.18 -32.00
N ASP A 94 19.05 -19.26 -30.86
CA ASP A 94 17.83 -20.03 -30.71
C ASP A 94 16.65 -19.19 -30.16
N SER A 95 15.68 -18.93 -31.01
CA SER A 95 14.48 -18.16 -30.65
C SER A 95 13.43 -18.97 -29.89
N SER A 96 13.50 -20.29 -29.90
CA SER A 96 12.52 -21.16 -29.23
C SER A 96 12.73 -21.23 -27.73
N GLY A 97 13.98 -21.14 -27.26
CA GLY A 97 14.32 -21.14 -25.81
C GLY A 97 13.79 -19.94 -25.04
N VAL A 98 13.67 -18.78 -25.69
CA VAL A 98 13.21 -17.54 -25.04
C VAL A 98 11.73 -17.60 -24.64
N GLU A 99 10.88 -18.16 -25.51
CA GLU A 99 9.45 -18.29 -25.24
C GLU A 99 9.18 -19.35 -24.16
N GLN A 100 9.98 -20.42 -24.14
CA GLN A 100 9.93 -21.43 -23.08
C GLN A 100 10.34 -20.85 -21.72
N LEU A 101 11.43 -20.09 -21.63
CA LEU A 101 11.85 -19.42 -20.40
C LEU A 101 10.81 -18.43 -19.87
N LYS A 102 10.10 -17.73 -20.77
CA LYS A 102 9.01 -16.82 -20.38
C LYS A 102 7.80 -17.58 -19.82
N GLN A 103 7.42 -18.70 -20.45
CA GLN A 103 6.35 -19.55 -19.96
C GLN A 103 6.72 -20.22 -18.64
N GLU A 104 7.95 -20.69 -18.47
CA GLU A 104 8.43 -21.28 -17.22
C GLU A 104 8.48 -20.27 -16.08
N ALA A 105 8.93 -19.04 -16.33
CA ALA A 105 8.98 -17.98 -15.32
C ALA A 105 7.59 -17.58 -14.80
N LEU A 106 6.54 -17.63 -15.63
CA LEU A 106 5.16 -17.34 -15.25
C LEU A 106 4.39 -18.58 -14.78
N ALA A 107 4.77 -19.79 -15.24
CA ALA A 107 4.07 -21.03 -14.92
C ALA A 107 4.20 -21.45 -13.44
N GLY A 108 5.19 -20.89 -12.73
CA GLY A 108 5.45 -21.18 -11.30
C GLY A 108 4.56 -20.44 -10.30
N TYR A 109 3.72 -19.49 -10.76
CA TYR A 109 2.95 -18.63 -9.86
C TYR A 109 1.50 -18.48 -10.32
N ASP A 110 0.59 -18.49 -9.36
CA ASP A 110 -0.80 -18.07 -9.55
C ASP A 110 -0.95 -16.64 -9.02
N ILE A 111 -1.68 -15.79 -9.74
CA ILE A 111 -1.84 -14.37 -9.41
C ILE A 111 -3.34 -14.06 -9.31
N PHE A 112 -3.77 -13.62 -8.13
CA PHE A 112 -5.14 -13.23 -7.85
C PHE A 112 -5.25 -11.71 -7.72
N LYS A 113 -6.20 -11.09 -8.41
CA LYS A 113 -6.50 -9.67 -8.25
C LYS A 113 -7.44 -9.48 -7.06
N ALA A 114 -7.12 -8.52 -6.18
CA ALA A 114 -7.96 -8.15 -5.05
C ALA A 114 -7.92 -6.64 -4.83
N SER A 115 -8.98 -6.11 -4.18
CA SER A 115 -9.07 -4.70 -3.79
C SER A 115 -8.96 -4.56 -2.28
N VAL A 116 -8.36 -3.47 -1.84
CA VAL A 116 -8.24 -3.13 -0.42
C VAL A 116 -9.53 -2.47 0.04
N ILE A 117 -10.22 -3.09 1.01
CA ILE A 117 -11.46 -2.57 1.59
C ILE A 117 -11.28 -1.93 2.96
N ASN A 118 -10.18 -2.25 3.64
CA ASN A 118 -9.79 -1.58 4.88
C ASN A 118 -8.26 -1.55 4.98
N ASN A 119 -7.72 -0.45 5.47
CA ASN A 119 -6.29 -0.22 5.60
C ASN A 119 -5.96 0.62 6.82
N SER A 120 -4.92 0.27 7.55
CA SER A 120 -4.41 1.00 8.70
C SER A 120 -2.90 1.22 8.52
N VAL A 121 -2.42 2.44 8.80
CA VAL A 121 -1.01 2.84 8.67
C VAL A 121 -0.46 3.56 9.90
N THR A 122 -1.28 3.77 10.93
CA THR A 122 -0.97 4.61 12.09
C THR A 122 -0.72 3.84 13.39
N HIS A 123 -0.85 2.53 13.37
CA HIS A 123 -0.69 1.66 14.53
C HIS A 123 0.62 0.86 14.44
N ALA A 124 1.09 0.33 15.55
CA ALA A 124 2.23 -0.58 15.57
C ALA A 124 1.91 -1.93 14.88
N ASP A 125 0.68 -2.40 15.04
CA ASP A 125 0.14 -3.61 14.41
C ASP A 125 -0.92 -3.20 13.37
N ASN A 126 -0.49 -2.78 12.19
CA ASN A 126 -1.36 -2.45 11.08
C ASN A 126 -1.84 -3.71 10.36
N TYR A 127 -3.06 -3.68 9.83
CA TYR A 127 -3.64 -4.74 9.00
C TYR A 127 -4.33 -4.15 7.78
N ILE A 128 -4.36 -4.93 6.70
CA ILE A 128 -5.09 -4.61 5.47
C ILE A 128 -6.12 -5.71 5.26
N THR A 129 -7.35 -5.33 4.90
CA THR A 129 -8.41 -6.28 4.54
C THR A 129 -8.64 -6.24 3.03
N LEU A 130 -8.68 -7.43 2.40
CA LEU A 130 -8.96 -7.61 0.98
C LEU A 130 -10.38 -8.14 0.78
N ASP A 131 -10.98 -7.80 -0.36
CA ASP A 131 -12.31 -8.23 -0.84
C ASP A 131 -12.33 -9.65 -1.42
N LYS A 132 -11.27 -10.44 -1.22
CA LYS A 132 -11.08 -11.78 -1.74
C LYS A 132 -10.62 -12.72 -0.63
N GLY A 133 -11.07 -14.00 -0.69
CA GLY A 133 -10.79 -15.00 0.32
C GLY A 133 -10.54 -16.39 -0.24
N GLU A 134 -10.82 -17.41 0.57
CA GLU A 134 -10.60 -18.82 0.21
C GLU A 134 -11.40 -19.27 -1.01
N ALA A 135 -12.63 -18.76 -1.18
CA ALA A 135 -13.46 -19.05 -2.35
C ALA A 135 -12.84 -18.55 -3.66
N ASP A 136 -11.97 -17.54 -3.60
CA ASP A 136 -11.24 -17.00 -4.73
C ASP A 136 -9.85 -17.63 -4.90
N GLY A 137 -9.47 -18.58 -4.04
CA GLY A 137 -8.18 -19.28 -4.07
C GLY A 137 -7.09 -18.63 -3.22
N ILE A 138 -7.41 -17.61 -2.41
CA ILE A 138 -6.44 -16.95 -1.52
C ILE A 138 -6.29 -17.78 -0.23
N ARG A 139 -5.04 -17.98 0.21
CA ARG A 139 -4.67 -18.70 1.42
C ARG A 139 -3.68 -17.91 2.26
N SER A 140 -3.54 -18.32 3.52
CA SER A 140 -2.49 -17.76 4.39
C SER A 140 -1.09 -18.01 3.82
N GLU A 141 -0.14 -17.16 4.18
CA GLU A 141 1.26 -17.18 3.73
C GLU A 141 1.46 -16.84 2.23
N MET A 142 0.43 -16.40 1.51
CA MET A 142 0.59 -15.86 0.16
C MET A 142 1.14 -14.42 0.21
N GLY A 143 2.00 -14.08 -0.74
CA GLY A 143 2.58 -12.74 -0.87
C GLY A 143 1.59 -11.75 -1.49
N VAL A 144 1.59 -10.51 -1.00
CA VAL A 144 0.74 -9.43 -1.54
C VAL A 144 1.63 -8.32 -2.09
N VAL A 145 1.38 -7.91 -3.33
CA VAL A 145 2.12 -6.87 -4.04
C VAL A 145 1.16 -5.88 -4.72
N ASN A 146 1.67 -4.71 -5.04
CA ASN A 146 1.01 -3.76 -5.93
C ASN A 146 1.88 -3.43 -7.16
N GLY A 147 1.48 -2.46 -7.96
CA GLY A 147 2.26 -2.02 -9.13
C GLY A 147 3.64 -1.43 -8.79
N SER A 148 3.87 -1.00 -7.55
CA SER A 148 5.12 -0.39 -7.10
C SER A 148 6.04 -1.36 -6.39
N GLY A 149 5.50 -2.41 -5.73
CA GLY A 149 6.32 -3.36 -4.99
C GLY A 149 5.56 -4.19 -3.97
N VAL A 150 6.30 -4.67 -2.97
CA VAL A 150 5.76 -5.51 -1.90
C VAL A 150 4.81 -4.72 -1.00
N VAL A 151 3.66 -5.34 -0.68
CA VAL A 151 2.67 -4.81 0.28
C VAL A 151 2.74 -5.57 1.61
N GLY A 152 2.73 -6.89 1.60
CA GLY A 152 2.70 -7.70 2.81
C GLY A 152 2.45 -9.17 2.54
N ILE A 153 1.99 -9.90 3.56
CA ILE A 153 1.73 -11.35 3.54
C ILE A 153 0.33 -11.61 4.05
N VAL A 154 -0.42 -12.47 3.40
CA VAL A 154 -1.75 -12.92 3.85
C VAL A 154 -1.59 -13.68 5.16
N TYR A 155 -2.27 -13.21 6.20
CA TYR A 155 -2.21 -13.78 7.55
C TYR A 155 -3.39 -14.70 7.86
N LEU A 156 -4.61 -14.21 7.62
CA LEU A 156 -5.85 -14.95 7.86
C LEU A 156 -6.74 -14.86 6.63
N THR A 157 -7.51 -15.93 6.40
CA THR A 157 -8.49 -16.00 5.33
C THR A 157 -9.86 -16.43 5.88
N SER A 158 -10.89 -15.96 5.22
CA SER A 158 -12.27 -16.40 5.35
C SER A 158 -12.82 -16.70 3.95
N PRO A 159 -14.03 -17.23 3.78
CA PRO A 159 -14.54 -17.53 2.44
C PRO A 159 -14.47 -16.37 1.45
N HIS A 160 -14.69 -15.12 1.89
CA HIS A 160 -14.81 -13.96 1.01
C HIS A 160 -13.82 -12.83 1.31
N TYR A 161 -13.05 -12.91 2.38
CA TYR A 161 -12.13 -11.84 2.80
C TYR A 161 -10.81 -12.42 3.26
N SER A 162 -9.75 -11.59 3.16
CA SER A 162 -8.43 -11.93 3.68
C SER A 162 -7.86 -10.78 4.49
N ILE A 163 -7.13 -11.11 5.55
CA ILE A 163 -6.35 -10.16 6.35
C ILE A 163 -4.88 -10.30 5.97
N VAL A 164 -4.25 -9.18 5.66
CA VAL A 164 -2.83 -9.09 5.30
C VAL A 164 -2.07 -8.40 6.42
N ILE A 165 -0.92 -8.94 6.79
CA ILE A 165 0.10 -8.24 7.58
C ILE A 165 0.96 -7.45 6.58
N PRO A 166 0.84 -6.10 6.53
CA PRO A 166 1.66 -5.28 5.64
C PRO A 166 3.12 -5.21 6.12
N VAL A 167 4.00 -4.67 5.26
CA VAL A 167 5.37 -4.29 5.67
C VAL A 167 5.34 -3.39 6.90
N LEU A 168 4.35 -2.49 7.00
CA LEU A 168 4.15 -1.57 8.13
C LEU A 168 3.49 -2.25 9.35
N ASN A 169 4.04 -3.38 9.77
CA ASN A 169 3.58 -4.11 10.97
C ASN A 169 4.80 -4.63 11.72
N SER A 170 4.80 -4.51 13.04
CA SER A 170 5.91 -4.92 13.91
C SER A 170 6.26 -6.41 13.79
N LYS A 171 5.29 -7.24 13.39
CA LYS A 171 5.43 -8.69 13.21
C LYS A 171 5.87 -9.08 11.79
N SER A 172 5.89 -8.10 10.86
CA SER A 172 6.33 -8.34 9.48
C SER A 172 7.83 -8.60 9.43
N SER A 173 8.22 -9.61 8.64
CA SER A 173 9.62 -9.92 8.38
C SER A 173 9.74 -10.50 6.98
N ILE A 174 10.28 -9.73 6.04
CA ILE A 174 10.37 -10.11 4.64
C ILE A 174 11.83 -10.22 4.24
N SER A 175 12.21 -11.37 3.66
CA SER A 175 13.57 -11.59 3.18
C SER A 175 13.85 -10.78 1.93
N CYS A 176 14.81 -9.86 2.02
CA CYS A 176 15.16 -8.91 0.97
C CYS A 176 16.66 -8.95 0.67
N LYS A 177 17.02 -8.60 -0.55
CA LYS A 177 18.41 -8.42 -0.98
C LYS A 177 18.58 -7.14 -1.78
N ILE A 178 19.83 -6.71 -1.91
CA ILE A 178 20.20 -5.68 -2.86
C ILE A 178 20.17 -6.30 -4.26
N LYS A 179 19.55 -5.63 -5.25
CA LYS A 179 19.29 -6.18 -6.60
C LYS A 179 20.53 -6.78 -7.29
N ARG A 180 21.74 -6.27 -6.99
CA ARG A 180 23.00 -6.71 -7.60
C ARG A 180 23.86 -7.58 -6.66
N SER A 181 23.30 -8.02 -5.53
CA SER A 181 24.00 -8.79 -4.51
C SER A 181 23.25 -10.07 -4.20
N ASP A 182 23.97 -11.10 -3.80
CA ASP A 182 23.38 -12.35 -3.31
C ASP A 182 23.18 -12.36 -1.78
N TYR A 183 23.71 -11.34 -1.10
CA TYR A 183 23.51 -11.19 0.33
C TYR A 183 22.13 -10.68 0.64
N PHE A 184 21.48 -11.29 1.63
CA PHE A 184 20.12 -10.95 2.05
C PHE A 184 20.06 -10.57 3.53
N GLY A 185 19.03 -9.84 3.87
CA GLY A 185 18.65 -9.47 5.23
C GLY A 185 17.14 -9.49 5.38
N PHE A 186 16.66 -9.11 6.56
CA PHE A 186 15.23 -9.12 6.87
C PHE A 186 14.70 -7.70 7.00
N LEU A 187 13.75 -7.36 6.13
CA LEU A 187 13.02 -6.10 6.19
C LEU A 187 12.05 -6.14 7.35
N LYS A 188 12.18 -5.18 8.25
CA LYS A 188 11.31 -4.98 9.41
C LYS A 188 10.93 -3.51 9.55
N TRP A 189 9.73 -3.26 10.04
CA TRP A 189 9.27 -1.93 10.38
C TRP A 189 9.38 -1.69 11.88
N ASP A 190 9.75 -0.48 12.28
CA ASP A 190 10.00 -0.11 13.69
C ASP A 190 8.83 0.65 14.35
N GLY A 191 7.73 0.85 13.62
CA GLY A 191 6.57 1.60 14.11
C GLY A 191 6.64 3.11 13.87
N GLY A 192 7.66 3.59 13.18
CA GLY A 192 7.86 5.01 12.85
C GLY A 192 7.09 5.49 11.63
N SER A 193 7.81 6.00 10.65
CA SER A 193 7.23 6.51 9.39
C SER A 193 6.67 5.40 8.51
N SER A 194 5.57 5.68 7.80
CA SER A 194 5.01 4.78 6.78
C SER A 194 5.82 4.73 5.49
N GLU A 195 6.82 5.61 5.32
CA GLU A 195 7.66 5.66 4.13
C GLU A 195 8.94 4.83 4.25
N PHE A 196 9.34 4.47 5.48
CA PHE A 196 10.61 3.82 5.74
C PHE A 196 10.44 2.51 6.50
N ALA A 197 11.30 1.54 6.15
CA ALA A 197 11.51 0.32 6.91
C ALA A 197 13.01 0.05 7.02
N PHE A 198 13.41 -0.98 7.75
CA PHE A 198 14.81 -1.27 8.04
C PHE A 198 15.16 -2.70 7.64
N ILE A 199 16.26 -2.88 6.91
CA ILE A 199 16.84 -4.21 6.72
C ILE A 199 17.86 -4.43 7.83
N LYS A 200 17.63 -5.50 8.58
CA LYS A 200 18.52 -6.01 9.61
C LYS A 200 19.35 -7.18 9.09
N ASP A 201 20.44 -7.46 9.77
CA ASP A 201 21.30 -8.61 9.53
C ASP A 201 22.00 -8.63 8.15
N MET A 202 22.22 -7.44 7.54
CA MET A 202 23.00 -7.35 6.30
C MET A 202 24.48 -7.54 6.60
N PRO A 203 25.14 -8.55 6.01
CA PRO A 203 26.56 -8.83 6.30
C PRO A 203 27.49 -7.66 5.99
N ARG A 204 28.52 -7.42 6.83
CA ARG A 204 29.47 -6.30 6.64
C ARG A 204 30.31 -6.37 5.37
N HIS A 205 30.48 -7.55 4.81
CA HIS A 205 31.21 -7.72 3.54
C HIS A 205 30.34 -7.51 2.30
N SER A 206 29.06 -7.18 2.46
CA SER A 206 28.18 -6.82 1.37
C SER A 206 28.58 -5.46 0.79
N LEU A 207 28.70 -5.38 -0.53
CA LEU A 207 28.96 -4.13 -1.24
C LEU A 207 27.66 -3.50 -1.68
N PHE A 208 27.39 -2.28 -1.22
CA PHE A 208 26.22 -1.51 -1.57
C PHE A 208 26.45 -0.01 -1.38
N SER A 209 25.57 0.79 -1.97
CA SER A 209 25.62 2.24 -1.93
C SER A 209 24.24 2.82 -1.64
N LEU A 210 24.21 4.10 -1.20
CA LEU A 210 22.96 4.85 -1.12
C LEU A 210 22.28 4.90 -2.49
N GLY A 211 20.96 4.73 -2.52
CA GLY A 211 20.17 4.67 -3.75
C GLY A 211 20.09 3.29 -4.39
N ASP A 212 20.81 2.28 -3.91
CA ASP A 212 20.67 0.92 -4.43
C ASP A 212 19.27 0.37 -4.22
N THR A 213 18.78 -0.36 -5.23
CA THR A 213 17.44 -0.95 -5.20
C THR A 213 17.43 -2.21 -4.35
N ILE A 214 16.46 -2.28 -3.44
CA ILE A 214 16.13 -3.44 -2.63
C ILE A 214 15.00 -4.22 -3.30
N VAL A 215 15.18 -5.54 -3.36
CA VAL A 215 14.21 -6.48 -3.92
C VAL A 215 14.03 -7.67 -3.00
N THR A 216 12.97 -8.45 -3.19
CA THR A 216 12.80 -9.74 -2.49
C THR A 216 13.94 -10.69 -2.84
N SER A 217 14.41 -11.47 -1.88
CA SER A 217 15.56 -12.35 -2.06
C SER A 217 15.24 -13.65 -2.80
N GLY A 218 13.99 -14.13 -2.71
CA GLY A 218 13.59 -15.45 -3.15
C GLY A 218 13.90 -16.58 -2.15
N HIS A 219 14.49 -16.25 -0.98
CA HIS A 219 14.73 -17.23 0.09
C HIS A 219 13.52 -17.42 1.02
N SER A 220 12.33 -17.45 0.43
CA SER A 220 11.05 -17.61 1.13
C SER A 220 10.05 -18.21 0.14
N ALA A 221 9.21 -19.10 0.61
CA ALA A 221 8.10 -19.63 -0.17
C ALA A 221 7.03 -18.58 -0.52
N VAL A 222 7.12 -17.37 0.07
CA VAL A 222 6.09 -16.31 -0.04
C VAL A 222 6.28 -15.45 -1.28
N PHE A 223 7.52 -15.04 -1.57
CA PHE A 223 7.83 -14.13 -2.68
C PHE A 223 8.89 -14.70 -3.60
N PRO A 224 8.69 -14.63 -4.94
CA PRO A 224 9.78 -14.84 -5.88
C PRO A 224 10.89 -13.81 -5.67
N SER A 225 12.09 -14.13 -6.16
CA SER A 225 13.20 -13.19 -6.17
C SER A 225 12.92 -12.04 -7.14
N GLY A 226 13.30 -10.81 -6.75
CA GLY A 226 13.33 -9.68 -7.67
C GLY A 226 12.14 -8.72 -7.59
N ILE A 227 11.12 -8.97 -6.73
CA ILE A 227 10.03 -8.00 -6.54
C ILE A 227 10.57 -6.74 -5.87
N PRO A 228 10.30 -5.53 -6.41
CA PRO A 228 10.75 -4.27 -5.84
C PRO A 228 10.22 -4.07 -4.41
N VAL A 229 11.06 -3.48 -3.55
CA VAL A 229 10.71 -3.13 -2.16
C VAL A 229 10.93 -1.65 -1.91
N GLY A 230 12.09 -1.13 -2.28
CA GLY A 230 12.48 0.24 -2.04
C GLY A 230 13.92 0.55 -2.46
N THR A 231 14.46 1.65 -1.96
CA THR A 231 15.85 2.05 -2.16
C THR A 231 16.55 2.27 -0.83
N VAL A 232 17.85 2.01 -0.77
CA VAL A 232 18.70 2.33 0.38
C VAL A 232 18.75 3.84 0.56
N ASP A 233 18.20 4.33 1.67
CA ASP A 233 18.14 5.75 2.01
C ASP A 233 19.26 6.15 2.98
N ASP A 234 19.59 5.27 3.94
CA ASP A 234 20.63 5.51 4.93
C ASP A 234 21.26 4.20 5.39
N ILE A 235 22.51 4.28 5.88
CA ILE A 235 23.31 3.14 6.29
C ILE A 235 23.83 3.42 7.70
N ALA A 236 23.51 2.53 8.64
CA ALA A 236 24.02 2.57 10.00
C ALA A 236 24.70 1.24 10.39
N ASP A 237 25.60 1.30 11.34
CA ASP A 237 26.13 0.10 11.97
C ASP A 237 25.05 -0.51 12.89
N SER A 238 24.88 -1.81 12.83
CA SER A 238 24.05 -2.53 13.79
C SER A 238 24.71 -2.50 15.17
N HIS A 239 23.90 -2.58 16.23
CA HIS A 239 24.38 -2.58 17.62
C HIS A 239 25.27 -3.78 17.94
N ASP A 240 25.21 -4.86 17.17
CA ASP A 240 26.05 -6.05 17.33
C ASP A 240 27.45 -5.91 16.75
N GLY A 241 27.70 -4.83 15.99
CA GLY A 241 28.97 -4.59 15.31
C GLY A 241 29.32 -5.57 14.18
N LEU A 242 28.44 -6.55 13.87
CA LEU A 242 28.69 -7.63 12.90
C LEU A 242 27.93 -7.44 11.59
N SER A 243 26.88 -6.62 11.60
CA SER A 243 26.01 -6.38 10.47
C SER A 243 25.75 -4.88 10.24
N TYR A 244 25.16 -4.54 9.11
CA TYR A 244 24.62 -3.22 8.82
C TYR A 244 23.12 -3.18 9.05
N LEU A 245 22.64 -2.01 9.49
CA LEU A 245 21.24 -1.63 9.53
C LEU A 245 20.99 -0.66 8.38
N LEU A 246 20.19 -1.07 7.38
CA LEU A 246 19.86 -0.23 6.23
C LEU A 246 18.49 0.36 6.40
N ARG A 247 18.37 1.71 6.36
CA ARG A 247 17.09 2.38 6.20
C ARG A 247 16.68 2.31 4.73
N VAL A 248 15.48 1.81 4.46
CA VAL A 248 14.93 1.62 3.12
C VAL A 248 13.74 2.52 2.92
N LYS A 249 13.78 3.38 1.92
CA LYS A 249 12.62 4.14 1.45
C LYS A 249 11.76 3.22 0.59
N LEU A 250 10.54 2.94 1.05
CA LEU A 250 9.62 2.02 0.40
C LEU A 250 9.07 2.61 -0.90
N PHE A 251 8.88 1.76 -1.93
CA PHE A 251 8.22 2.16 -3.18
C PHE A 251 6.70 2.16 -3.06
N THR A 252 6.15 1.32 -2.18
CA THR A 252 4.73 1.20 -1.95
C THR A 252 4.21 2.37 -1.10
N ASP A 253 3.28 3.16 -1.62
CA ASP A 253 2.52 4.14 -0.84
C ASP A 253 1.37 3.42 -0.12
N PHE A 254 1.60 3.12 1.17
CA PHE A 254 0.63 2.41 2.00
C PHE A 254 -0.62 3.24 2.32
N ALA A 255 -0.54 4.57 2.26
CA ALA A 255 -1.69 5.43 2.52
C ALA A 255 -2.70 5.44 1.35
N ARG A 256 -2.28 5.00 0.16
CA ARG A 256 -3.08 5.05 -1.07
C ARG A 256 -3.25 3.69 -1.74
N LEU A 257 -3.21 2.61 -0.96
CA LEU A 257 -3.43 1.26 -1.48
C LEU A 257 -4.89 1.03 -1.83
N ASN A 258 -5.16 0.71 -3.11
CA ASN A 258 -6.48 0.35 -3.60
C ASN A 258 -6.49 -1.06 -4.21
N ASP A 259 -5.67 -1.29 -5.23
CA ASP A 259 -5.58 -2.56 -5.94
C ASP A 259 -4.28 -3.28 -5.62
N VAL A 260 -4.38 -4.58 -5.36
CA VAL A 260 -3.25 -5.45 -5.06
C VAL A 260 -3.33 -6.74 -5.88
N ARG A 261 -2.22 -7.45 -5.92
CA ARG A 261 -2.11 -8.80 -6.46
C ARG A 261 -1.65 -9.73 -5.35
N VAL A 262 -2.36 -10.82 -5.15
CA VAL A 262 -1.93 -11.91 -4.27
C VAL A 262 -1.19 -12.92 -5.14
N ILE A 263 0.03 -13.29 -4.75
CA ILE A 263 0.90 -14.19 -5.48
C ILE A 263 1.02 -15.48 -4.68
N ALA A 264 0.75 -16.60 -5.32
CA ALA A 264 0.95 -17.95 -4.79
C ALA A 264 2.00 -18.68 -5.60
N GLN A 265 3.02 -19.21 -4.96
CA GLN A 265 3.96 -20.12 -5.60
C GLN A 265 3.35 -21.53 -5.65
N LYS A 266 3.38 -22.17 -6.83
CA LYS A 266 2.94 -23.56 -6.95
C LYS A 266 3.83 -24.49 -6.10
N GLY A 267 3.22 -25.33 -5.27
CA GLY A 267 3.95 -26.17 -4.31
C GLY A 267 4.31 -25.49 -2.99
N GLN A 268 3.91 -24.22 -2.77
CA GLN A 268 4.16 -23.49 -1.52
C GLN A 268 3.65 -24.23 -0.28
N GLU A 269 2.48 -24.86 -0.36
CA GLU A 269 1.88 -25.59 0.75
C GLU A 269 2.76 -26.77 1.20
N GLU A 270 3.24 -27.55 0.24
CA GLU A 270 4.10 -28.70 0.51
C GLU A 270 5.41 -28.24 1.18
N GLN A 271 6.03 -27.18 0.68
CA GLN A 271 7.23 -26.61 1.27
C GLN A 271 6.97 -26.13 2.71
N LEU A 272 5.90 -25.38 2.95
CA LEU A 272 5.55 -24.87 4.27
C LEU A 272 5.21 -26.00 5.27
N GLU A 273 4.57 -27.06 4.82
CA GLU A 273 4.30 -28.23 5.66
C GLU A 273 5.59 -28.93 6.09
N LEU A 274 6.54 -29.13 5.17
CA LEU A 274 7.85 -29.70 5.47
C LEU A 274 8.63 -28.83 6.47
N GLU A 275 8.65 -27.53 6.27
CA GLU A 275 9.33 -26.58 7.17
C GLU A 275 8.69 -26.55 8.57
N LYS A 276 7.35 -26.70 8.69
CA LYS A 276 6.66 -26.81 9.98
C LYS A 276 7.03 -28.08 10.73
N GLN A 277 7.16 -29.20 10.04
CA GLN A 277 7.57 -30.47 10.66
C GLN A 277 8.96 -30.36 11.30
N VAL A 278 9.91 -29.72 10.66
CA VAL A 278 11.26 -29.49 11.21
C VAL A 278 11.23 -28.61 12.47
N LYS A 279 10.35 -27.59 12.52
CA LYS A 279 10.21 -26.69 13.68
C LYS A 279 9.56 -27.39 14.88
N THR A 280 8.68 -28.36 14.64
CA THR A 280 7.96 -29.08 15.71
C THR A 280 8.82 -30.20 16.31
N THR A 281 9.89 -30.62 15.66
CA THR A 281 10.80 -31.71 16.11
C THR A 281 11.95 -31.21 16.99
N LYS A 282 12.03 -29.92 17.26
CA LYS A 282 12.96 -29.25 18.20
C LYS A 282 12.21 -28.84 19.48
#